data_b675d7634625fe704b2f2800809acca2
#
_entry.id   b675d7634625fe704b2f2800809acca2
#
_cell.length_a   1.000
_cell.length_b   1.000
_cell.length_c   1.000
_cell.angle_alpha   90.00
_cell.angle_beta   90.00
_cell.angle_gamma   90.00
#
_symmetry.space_group_name_H-M   'P 1'
#
loop_
_entity.id
_entity.type
_entity.pdbx_description
1 polymer ?
#
loop_
_entity_poly.entity_id
_entity_poly.type
_entity_poly.pdbx_seq_one_letter_code
_entity_poly.pdbx_strand_id
1 'polypeptide(L)'
;LSNGSIIDSYDAIDGEKASGVVIEDDRSGLNGIIIKDTDYTISDAEITMKTDADGTDTCDFSGKGSAVAVFGDSDVLIEDSTIHTAGVPTMPIFADDGATVTVDDSVLRSDGGTLYGDYMNSPDQATMVAPPWILGIMGTSRTTNLMGNNSTMNVTDSETSAGAWAVLSTDS
;
A
#
# COMPACT_ATOMS: atom_id res chain seq x y z
N LEU A 1 3.00 10.49 9.11
CA LEU A 1 1.66 9.99 9.36
C LEU A 1 0.62 10.92 8.77
N SER A 2 -0.39 10.41 8.11
CA SER A 2 -1.35 11.22 7.39
C SER A 2 -2.77 10.66 7.48
N ASN A 3 -3.72 11.47 7.01
CA ASN A 3 -5.11 11.09 6.82
C ASN A 3 -5.84 10.59 8.07
N GLY A 4 -5.36 10.97 9.24
CA GLY A 4 -6.03 10.66 10.49
C GLY A 4 -5.90 9.22 10.97
N SER A 5 -4.86 8.52 10.52
CA SER A 5 -4.55 7.19 11.04
C SER A 5 -4.46 7.18 12.55
N ILE A 6 -4.92 6.11 13.16
CA ILE A 6 -4.87 5.92 14.59
C ILE A 6 -3.52 5.32 14.96
N ILE A 7 -2.85 5.93 15.91
CA ILE A 7 -1.59 5.42 16.45
C ILE A 7 -1.85 5.03 17.90
N ASP A 8 -1.80 3.73 18.16
CA ASP A 8 -2.03 3.21 19.50
C ASP A 8 -0.78 3.30 20.37
N SER A 9 0.38 3.01 19.77
CA SER A 9 1.65 3.15 20.46
C SER A 9 2.79 3.42 19.46
N TYR A 10 3.88 4.03 19.93
CA TYR A 10 5.08 4.24 19.15
C TYR A 10 6.28 4.50 20.06
N ASP A 11 7.46 4.11 19.61
CA ASP A 11 8.73 4.42 20.29
C ASP A 11 9.32 5.73 19.80
N ALA A 12 9.32 5.94 18.48
CA ALA A 12 9.77 7.19 17.91
C ALA A 12 9.11 7.46 16.55
N ILE A 13 8.62 8.68 16.37
CA ILE A 13 8.18 9.22 15.08
C ILE A 13 8.77 10.61 14.95
N ASP A 14 9.51 10.84 13.90
CA ASP A 14 10.08 12.14 13.55
C ASP A 14 10.09 12.36 12.03
N GLY A 15 10.85 13.33 11.54
CA GLY A 15 10.97 13.63 10.10
C GLY A 15 11.76 12.62 9.29
N GLU A 16 12.48 11.70 9.95
CA GLU A 16 13.37 10.74 9.30
C GLU A 16 12.99 9.29 9.55
N LYS A 17 12.18 9.02 10.59
CA LYS A 17 11.82 7.65 10.97
C LYS A 17 10.50 7.50 11.72
N ALA A 18 9.97 6.29 11.65
CA ALA A 18 8.94 5.76 12.55
C ALA A 18 9.42 4.40 13.07
N SER A 19 9.61 4.28 14.39
CA SER A 19 10.09 3.06 15.02
C SER A 19 9.13 2.61 16.12
N GLY A 20 8.81 1.31 16.16
CA GLY A 20 7.89 0.73 17.14
C GLY A 20 6.45 1.25 17.02
N VAL A 21 6.08 1.76 15.86
CA VAL A 21 4.76 2.36 15.65
C VAL A 21 3.70 1.31 15.42
N VAL A 22 2.55 1.47 16.07
CA VAL A 22 1.34 0.69 15.80
C VAL A 22 0.31 1.61 15.14
N ILE A 23 -0.14 1.24 13.95
CA ILE A 23 -1.19 1.95 13.20
C ILE A 23 -2.29 0.95 12.88
N GLU A 24 -3.50 1.25 13.32
CA GLU A 24 -4.69 0.50 12.94
C GLU A 24 -5.77 1.47 12.48
N ASP A 25 -6.34 1.23 11.29
CA ASP A 25 -7.42 2.06 10.75
C ASP A 25 -8.33 1.24 9.84
N ASP A 26 -9.64 1.49 9.93
CA ASP A 26 -10.68 0.84 9.13
C ASP A 26 -11.46 1.84 8.24
N ARG A 27 -11.03 3.09 8.17
CA ARG A 27 -11.69 4.12 7.36
C ARG A 27 -11.26 4.04 5.91
N SER A 28 -12.23 4.07 5.01
CA SER A 28 -11.98 3.97 3.57
C SER A 28 -11.09 5.09 3.03
N GLY A 29 -10.20 4.72 2.13
CA GLY A 29 -9.38 5.63 1.35
C GLY A 29 -8.28 6.37 2.13
N LEU A 30 -7.97 5.95 3.35
CA LEU A 30 -6.87 6.51 4.12
C LEU A 30 -5.58 5.71 3.93
N ASN A 31 -4.47 6.40 4.02
CA ASN A 31 -3.15 5.79 4.09
C ASN A 31 -2.66 5.78 5.54
N GLY A 32 -1.88 4.78 5.90
CA GLY A 32 -1.20 4.75 7.19
C GLY A 32 -0.08 5.79 7.23
N ILE A 33 0.89 5.66 6.35
CA ILE A 33 2.03 6.58 6.23
C ILE A 33 2.14 7.04 4.78
N ILE A 34 2.37 8.35 4.58
CA ILE A 34 2.74 8.93 3.29
C ILE A 34 4.12 9.55 3.42
N ILE A 35 5.01 9.17 2.51
CA ILE A 35 6.38 9.66 2.43
C ILE A 35 6.57 10.29 1.05
N LYS A 36 7.13 11.48 1.00
CA LYS A 36 7.35 12.18 -0.25
C LYS A 36 8.58 13.07 -0.22
N ASP A 37 9.44 12.91 -1.24
CA ASP A 37 10.66 13.70 -1.45
C ASP A 37 11.57 13.72 -0.20
N THR A 38 11.74 12.56 0.44
CA THR A 38 12.58 12.44 1.65
C THR A 38 13.01 11.00 1.89
N ASP A 39 14.18 10.81 2.46
CA ASP A 39 14.62 9.52 2.97
C ASP A 39 13.90 9.21 4.28
N TYR A 40 13.48 7.96 4.46
CA TYR A 40 12.72 7.59 5.65
C TYR A 40 12.95 6.14 6.05
N THR A 41 12.95 5.88 7.35
CA THR A 41 13.01 4.51 7.89
C THR A 41 11.74 4.18 8.68
N ILE A 42 11.17 3.02 8.39
CA ILE A 42 10.09 2.41 9.18
C ILE A 42 10.68 1.13 9.78
N SER A 43 10.73 1.03 11.11
CA SER A 43 11.28 -0.13 11.81
C SER A 43 10.40 -0.59 12.96
N ASP A 44 10.40 -1.90 13.22
CA ASP A 44 9.61 -2.50 14.32
C ASP A 44 8.13 -2.07 14.28
N ALA A 45 7.58 -1.85 13.09
CA ALA A 45 6.22 -1.31 12.93
C ALA A 45 5.17 -2.41 12.75
N GLU A 46 3.99 -2.18 13.31
CA GLU A 46 2.79 -2.97 13.03
C GLU A 46 1.73 -2.07 12.41
N ILE A 47 1.46 -2.26 11.13
CA ILE A 47 0.52 -1.42 10.37
C ILE A 47 -0.61 -2.31 9.83
N THR A 48 -1.83 -2.07 10.26
CA THR A 48 -3.02 -2.78 9.79
C THR A 48 -4.05 -1.79 9.25
N MET A 49 -4.30 -1.88 7.94
CA MET A 49 -5.30 -1.07 7.26
C MET A 49 -6.41 -1.95 6.69
N LYS A 50 -7.61 -1.82 7.21
CA LYS A 50 -8.79 -2.56 6.75
C LYS A 50 -9.73 -1.60 6.03
N THR A 51 -9.31 -1.15 4.87
CA THR A 51 -10.02 -0.11 4.15
C THR A 51 -10.49 -0.63 2.81
N ASP A 52 -11.80 -0.66 2.61
CA ASP A 52 -12.25 -0.66 1.23
C ASP A 52 -11.96 0.71 0.65
N ALA A 53 -11.27 0.75 -0.47
CA ALA A 53 -11.22 1.96 -1.28
C ALA A 53 -12.66 2.37 -1.59
N ASP A 54 -12.91 3.66 -1.73
CA ASP A 54 -14.24 4.22 -1.89
C ASP A 54 -15.01 3.79 -3.17
N GLY A 55 -14.56 2.72 -3.81
CA GLY A 55 -15.12 2.20 -5.07
C GLY A 55 -14.82 3.08 -6.27
N THR A 56 -14.13 4.19 -6.08
CA THR A 56 -13.59 4.94 -7.19
C THR A 56 -12.25 4.35 -7.62
N ASP A 57 -12.07 4.29 -8.78
CA ASP A 57 -11.22 3.69 -9.78
C ASP A 57 -9.73 4.04 -9.74
N THR A 58 -9.29 4.92 -8.87
CA THR A 58 -7.89 5.38 -8.94
C THR A 58 -7.02 4.93 -7.79
N CYS A 59 -7.59 4.26 -6.81
CA CYS A 59 -6.85 3.89 -5.60
C CYS A 59 -5.64 3.01 -5.89
N ASP A 60 -5.81 2.10 -6.82
CA ASP A 60 -4.78 1.15 -7.21
C ASP A 60 -3.60 1.79 -7.95
N PHE A 61 -3.86 2.88 -8.65
CA PHE A 61 -2.87 3.62 -9.43
C PHE A 61 -2.45 4.95 -8.80
N SER A 62 -3.03 5.32 -7.68
CA SER A 62 -2.71 6.54 -6.95
C SER A 62 -2.13 6.29 -5.55
N GLY A 63 -2.11 5.04 -5.11
CA GLY A 63 -1.69 4.65 -3.77
C GLY A 63 -2.67 5.05 -2.66
N LYS A 64 -3.84 5.60 -2.99
CA LYS A 64 -4.87 5.91 -2.02
C LYS A 64 -5.37 4.62 -1.34
N GLY A 65 -5.38 4.57 -0.03
CA GLY A 65 -5.76 3.39 0.74
C GLY A 65 -4.62 2.40 1.00
N SER A 66 -3.42 2.62 0.46
CA SER A 66 -2.26 1.79 0.81
C SER A 66 -1.79 2.06 2.24
N ALA A 67 -1.20 1.05 2.89
CA ALA A 67 -0.67 1.24 4.23
C ALA A 67 0.52 2.19 4.23
N VAL A 68 1.44 2.01 3.28
CA VAL A 68 2.58 2.91 3.06
C VAL A 68 2.57 3.37 1.61
N ALA A 69 2.56 4.67 1.39
CA ALA A 69 2.65 5.30 0.08
C ALA A 69 3.92 6.15 -0.01
N VAL A 70 4.74 5.88 -1.02
CA VAL A 70 6.04 6.53 -1.21
C VAL A 70 6.07 7.20 -2.58
N PHE A 71 6.46 8.46 -2.61
CA PHE A 71 6.47 9.27 -3.82
C PHE A 71 7.75 10.08 -3.99
N GLY A 72 8.07 10.38 -5.24
CA GLY A 72 9.13 11.30 -5.59
C GLY A 72 10.53 10.79 -5.27
N ASP A 73 11.47 11.69 -5.08
CA ASP A 73 12.86 11.37 -4.76
C ASP A 73 12.98 10.93 -3.30
N SER A 74 12.45 9.74 -3.00
CA SER A 74 12.45 9.16 -1.67
C SER A 74 13.20 7.84 -1.66
N ASP A 75 14.04 7.62 -0.64
CA ASP A 75 14.65 6.33 -0.34
C ASP A 75 14.15 5.83 1.01
N VAL A 76 13.33 4.78 0.98
CA VAL A 76 12.63 4.28 2.16
C VAL A 76 13.07 2.88 2.51
N LEU A 77 13.55 2.71 3.75
CA LEU A 77 13.81 1.42 4.34
C LEU A 77 12.63 1.01 5.25
N ILE A 78 12.12 -0.19 5.04
CA ILE A 78 11.14 -0.84 5.92
C ILE A 78 11.79 -2.12 6.44
N GLU A 79 12.01 -2.18 7.74
CA GLU A 79 12.70 -3.30 8.37
C GLU A 79 11.97 -3.81 9.62
N ASP A 80 12.12 -5.09 9.92
CA ASP A 80 11.56 -5.73 11.14
C ASP A 80 10.06 -5.43 11.34
N SER A 81 9.29 -5.29 10.26
CA SER A 81 7.94 -4.74 10.32
C SER A 81 6.88 -5.70 9.78
N THR A 82 5.66 -5.56 10.27
CA THR A 82 4.49 -6.27 9.75
C THR A 82 3.49 -5.27 9.18
N ILE A 83 3.18 -5.40 7.90
CA ILE A 83 2.23 -4.53 7.21
C ILE A 83 1.14 -5.38 6.58
N HIS A 84 -0.08 -5.17 7.03
CA HIS A 84 -1.26 -5.92 6.60
C HIS A 84 -2.33 -4.97 6.07
N THR A 85 -2.85 -5.29 4.90
CA THR A 85 -4.04 -4.62 4.37
C THR A 85 -5.15 -5.63 4.08
N ALA A 86 -6.39 -5.21 4.26
CA ALA A 86 -7.57 -5.94 3.84
C ALA A 86 -8.58 -4.97 3.22
N GLY A 87 -9.06 -5.29 2.03
CA GLY A 87 -10.01 -4.44 1.30
C GLY A 87 -9.79 -4.43 -0.20
N VAL A 88 -10.54 -3.61 -0.91
CA VAL A 88 -10.54 -3.51 -2.39
C VAL A 88 -10.50 -2.06 -2.85
N PRO A 89 -9.59 -1.70 -3.72
CA PRO A 89 -8.22 -2.18 -3.86
C PRO A 89 -7.34 -1.50 -2.80
N THR A 90 -6.63 -2.28 -2.04
CA THR A 90 -5.65 -1.78 -1.06
C THR A 90 -4.36 -2.58 -1.18
N MET A 91 -3.26 -2.01 -0.73
CA MET A 91 -1.96 -2.68 -0.74
C MET A 91 -1.08 -2.23 0.42
N PRO A 92 -0.24 -3.11 0.95
CA PRO A 92 0.77 -2.73 1.92
C PRO A 92 1.65 -1.58 1.45
N ILE A 93 2.20 -1.66 0.24
CA ILE A 93 3.14 -0.66 -0.25
C ILE A 93 2.77 -0.20 -1.66
N PHE A 94 2.72 1.11 -1.83
CA PHE A 94 2.64 1.78 -3.12
C PHE A 94 3.86 2.69 -3.29
N ALA A 95 4.49 2.65 -4.46
CA ALA A 95 5.63 3.51 -4.79
C ALA A 95 5.48 4.09 -6.19
N ASP A 96 5.71 5.38 -6.33
CA ASP A 96 5.57 6.09 -7.61
C ASP A 96 6.57 7.25 -7.72
N ASP A 97 6.67 7.78 -8.93
CA ASP A 97 7.38 9.03 -9.21
C ASP A 97 8.90 8.98 -8.94
N GLY A 98 9.50 7.79 -9.06
CA GLY A 98 10.94 7.57 -8.89
C GLY A 98 11.37 7.08 -7.51
N ALA A 99 10.41 6.80 -6.63
CA ALA A 99 10.69 6.32 -5.29
C ALA A 99 11.47 4.99 -5.25
N THR A 100 12.37 4.87 -4.30
CA THR A 100 13.05 3.61 -3.95
C THR A 100 12.54 3.10 -2.61
N VAL A 101 12.12 1.84 -2.57
CA VAL A 101 11.68 1.20 -1.32
C VAL A 101 12.46 -0.11 -1.13
N THR A 102 13.08 -0.25 0.01
CA THR A 102 13.71 -1.50 0.44
C THR A 102 12.91 -2.08 1.61
N VAL A 103 12.51 -3.34 1.48
CA VAL A 103 11.82 -4.11 2.52
C VAL A 103 12.75 -5.24 2.95
N ASP A 104 13.08 -5.25 4.23
CA ASP A 104 14.02 -6.22 4.81
C ASP A 104 13.45 -6.82 6.09
N ASP A 105 13.64 -8.12 6.28
CA ASP A 105 13.19 -8.89 7.47
C ASP A 105 11.75 -8.57 7.91
N SER A 106 10.84 -8.44 6.95
CA SER A 106 9.49 -7.93 7.18
C SER A 106 8.40 -8.84 6.60
N VAL A 107 7.17 -8.65 7.07
CA VAL A 107 6.01 -9.39 6.59
C VAL A 107 5.03 -8.43 5.93
N LEU A 108 4.75 -8.67 4.65
CA LEU A 108 3.74 -7.94 3.88
C LEU A 108 2.58 -8.87 3.54
N ARG A 109 1.39 -8.51 3.97
CA ARG A 109 0.19 -9.29 3.68
C ARG A 109 -0.93 -8.42 3.13
N SER A 110 -1.56 -8.90 2.06
CA SER A 110 -2.74 -8.30 1.48
C SER A 110 -3.87 -9.30 1.40
N ASP A 111 -4.95 -9.05 2.11
CA ASP A 111 -6.19 -9.80 1.98
C ASP A 111 -7.18 -9.02 1.11
N GLY A 112 -7.88 -9.72 0.21
CA GLY A 112 -8.94 -9.14 -0.58
C GLY A 112 -10.13 -8.74 0.28
N GLY A 113 -10.99 -7.92 -0.29
CA GLY A 113 -12.25 -7.48 0.31
C GLY A 113 -13.46 -7.87 -0.52
N THR A 114 -14.60 -7.31 -0.18
CA THR A 114 -15.84 -7.48 -0.93
C THR A 114 -15.96 -6.41 -2.00
N LEU A 115 -16.24 -6.82 -3.23
CA LEU A 115 -16.55 -5.89 -4.30
C LEU A 115 -17.81 -5.07 -3.97
N TYR A 116 -17.75 -3.77 -4.23
CA TYR A 116 -18.96 -2.97 -4.20
C TYR A 116 -19.96 -3.43 -5.26
N GLY A 117 -21.25 -3.37 -4.96
CA GLY A 117 -22.30 -3.88 -5.85
C GLY A 117 -22.44 -3.10 -7.16
N ASP A 118 -21.86 -1.92 -7.23
CA ASP A 118 -21.85 -1.03 -8.40
C ASP A 118 -20.57 -1.11 -9.23
N TYR A 119 -19.59 -1.92 -8.84
CA TYR A 119 -18.47 -2.21 -9.71
C TYR A 119 -18.97 -2.76 -11.05
N MET A 120 -18.56 -2.14 -12.10
CA MET A 120 -18.92 -2.56 -13.45
C MET A 120 -18.25 -3.88 -13.81
N ASN A 121 -19.05 -4.84 -14.21
CA ASN A 121 -18.57 -6.15 -14.68
C ASN A 121 -18.01 -6.11 -16.11
N SER A 122 -18.01 -4.94 -16.74
CA SER A 122 -17.49 -4.76 -18.09
C SER A 122 -16.25 -3.88 -18.04
N PRO A 123 -15.08 -4.43 -18.40
CA PRO A 123 -13.86 -3.65 -18.42
C PRO A 123 -13.94 -2.55 -19.46
N ASP A 124 -13.64 -1.33 -19.07
CA ASP A 124 -13.37 -0.26 -20.01
C ASP A 124 -11.89 -0.32 -20.42
N GLN A 125 -11.63 -0.98 -21.52
CA GLN A 125 -10.28 -1.12 -22.04
C GLN A 125 -9.66 0.20 -22.53
N ALA A 126 -10.45 1.25 -22.67
CA ALA A 126 -9.94 2.54 -23.12
C ALA A 126 -9.25 3.32 -22.01
N THR A 127 -9.70 3.14 -20.78
CA THR A 127 -9.13 3.83 -19.62
C THR A 127 -8.26 2.94 -18.75
N MET A 128 -8.48 1.64 -18.74
CA MET A 128 -7.78 0.65 -17.94
C MET A 128 -7.62 0.97 -16.44
N VAL A 129 -8.33 1.98 -15.98
CA VAL A 129 -8.19 2.50 -14.61
C VAL A 129 -9.38 2.17 -13.73
N ALA A 130 -10.47 1.67 -14.31
CA ALA A 130 -11.66 1.35 -13.55
C ALA A 130 -11.61 -0.10 -13.02
N PRO A 131 -11.44 -0.31 -11.71
CA PRO A 131 -11.75 -1.62 -11.16
C PRO A 131 -13.23 -1.94 -11.46
N PRO A 132 -13.64 -3.18 -11.59
CA PRO A 132 -12.92 -4.39 -11.21
C PRO A 132 -12.15 -5.06 -12.34
N TRP A 133 -11.84 -4.35 -13.40
CA TRP A 133 -11.32 -4.97 -14.61
C TRP A 133 -10.12 -5.88 -14.36
N ILE A 134 -9.16 -5.42 -13.58
CA ILE A 134 -7.98 -6.23 -13.25
C ILE A 134 -8.05 -6.70 -11.80
N LEU A 135 -8.36 -5.84 -10.88
CA LEU A 135 -8.08 -6.04 -9.46
C LEU A 135 -9.33 -6.30 -8.64
N GLY A 136 -10.42 -5.68 -9.02
CA GLY A 136 -11.66 -5.82 -8.29
C GLY A 136 -12.46 -7.08 -8.58
N ILE A 137 -12.13 -7.83 -9.63
CA ILE A 137 -12.96 -8.97 -10.09
C ILE A 137 -13.15 -10.03 -9.01
N MET A 138 -12.14 -10.24 -8.18
CA MET A 138 -12.15 -11.27 -7.15
C MET A 138 -12.07 -10.69 -5.73
N GLY A 139 -12.35 -9.40 -5.58
CA GLY A 139 -12.08 -8.75 -4.30
C GLY A 139 -10.60 -8.65 -3.98
N THR A 140 -9.79 -8.51 -5.01
CA THR A 140 -8.35 -8.71 -4.93
C THR A 140 -7.61 -7.45 -4.53
N SER A 141 -6.49 -7.70 -3.97
CA SER A 141 -5.46 -6.70 -3.71
C SER A 141 -4.11 -7.25 -4.08
N ARG A 142 -3.16 -6.38 -4.19
CA ARG A 142 -1.75 -6.71 -4.38
C ARG A 142 -0.96 -6.35 -3.14
N THR A 143 0.19 -6.98 -2.95
CA THR A 143 1.05 -6.63 -1.81
C THR A 143 1.82 -5.35 -2.08
N THR A 144 2.22 -5.15 -3.31
CA THR A 144 2.92 -3.94 -3.73
C THR A 144 2.45 -3.48 -5.11
N ASN A 145 2.52 -2.19 -5.35
CA ASN A 145 2.44 -1.64 -6.69
C ASN A 145 3.49 -0.55 -6.91
N LEU A 146 4.33 -0.77 -7.91
CA LEU A 146 5.27 0.24 -8.39
C LEU A 146 4.69 0.90 -9.62
N MET A 147 4.59 2.21 -9.58
CA MET A 147 4.11 3.02 -10.67
C MET A 147 5.23 3.88 -11.25
N GLY A 148 5.00 4.30 -12.48
CA GLY A 148 5.88 5.25 -13.17
C GLY A 148 7.26 4.71 -13.53
N ASN A 149 8.04 5.58 -14.14
CA ASN A 149 9.39 5.26 -14.54
C ASN A 149 10.36 5.49 -13.37
N ASN A 150 11.32 4.60 -13.24
CA ASN A 150 12.42 4.66 -12.28
C ASN A 150 12.06 4.38 -10.80
N SER A 151 10.85 4.00 -10.48
CA SER A 151 10.57 3.49 -9.13
C SER A 151 11.21 2.11 -8.94
N THR A 152 11.74 1.87 -7.76
CA THR A 152 12.49 0.64 -7.44
C THR A 152 11.96 0.04 -6.16
N MET A 153 11.84 -1.28 -6.13
CA MET A 153 11.56 -2.03 -4.91
C MET A 153 12.52 -3.20 -4.76
N ASN A 154 13.14 -3.26 -3.61
CA ASN A 154 13.98 -4.37 -3.19
C ASN A 154 13.28 -5.10 -2.03
N VAL A 155 13.17 -6.41 -2.11
CA VAL A 155 12.59 -7.23 -1.04
C VAL A 155 13.60 -8.31 -0.67
N THR A 156 14.09 -8.26 0.56
CA THR A 156 15.10 -9.16 1.09
C THR A 156 14.61 -9.78 2.41
N ASP A 157 14.94 -11.03 2.63
CA ASP A 157 14.69 -11.81 3.85
C ASP A 157 13.25 -11.69 4.42
N SER A 158 12.28 -11.39 3.55
CA SER A 158 10.92 -11.00 3.92
C SER A 158 9.87 -11.99 3.39
N GLU A 159 8.74 -12.07 4.09
CA GLU A 159 7.58 -12.85 3.65
C GLU A 159 6.53 -11.93 3.02
N THR A 160 6.09 -12.29 1.81
CA THR A 160 5.05 -11.54 1.10
C THR A 160 3.91 -12.46 0.68
N SER A 161 2.68 -12.05 0.94
CA SER A 161 1.50 -12.84 0.59
C SER A 161 0.32 -11.98 0.15
N ALA A 162 -0.38 -12.43 -0.88
CA ALA A 162 -1.61 -11.83 -1.36
C ALA A 162 -2.73 -12.86 -1.45
N GLY A 163 -3.92 -12.50 -1.01
CA GLY A 163 -5.10 -13.38 -1.05
C GLY A 163 -5.57 -13.68 -2.46
N ALA A 164 -5.37 -12.76 -3.38
CA ALA A 164 -5.63 -12.93 -4.80
C ALA A 164 -4.89 -11.87 -5.62
N TRP A 165 -4.65 -12.15 -6.87
CA TRP A 165 -3.99 -11.37 -7.89
C TRP A 165 -2.46 -11.42 -7.83
N ALA A 166 -1.80 -10.42 -7.28
CA ALA A 166 -0.34 -10.31 -7.38
C ALA A 166 0.32 -10.09 -6.02
N VAL A 167 1.47 -10.69 -5.82
CA VAL A 167 2.31 -10.41 -4.66
C VAL A 167 3.14 -9.17 -4.92
N LEU A 168 3.91 -9.16 -5.99
CA LEU A 168 4.68 -8.00 -6.43
C LEU A 168 4.18 -7.58 -7.82
N SER A 169 3.94 -6.31 -8.01
CA SER A 169 3.46 -5.81 -9.30
C SER A 169 4.05 -4.45 -9.67
N THR A 170 4.10 -4.20 -10.95
CA THR A 170 4.48 -2.91 -11.52
C THR A 170 3.48 -2.52 -12.61
N ASP A 171 3.13 -1.27 -12.64
CA ASP A 171 2.32 -0.66 -13.70
C ASP A 171 3.02 0.60 -14.20
N SER A 172 3.20 0.74 -15.52
CA SER A 172 3.91 1.85 -16.15
C SER A 172 3.23 2.30 -17.45
#